data_ff815c530630d23010ba686f17cb67cf
#
_entry.id   ff815c530630d23010ba686f17cb67cf
#
_cell.length_a   1.000
_cell.length_b   1.000
_cell.length_c   1.000
_cell.angle_alpha   90.00
_cell.angle_beta   90.00
_cell.angle_gamma   90.00
#
_symmetry.space_group_name_H-M   'P 1'
#
loop_
_entity.id
_entity.type
_entity.pdbx_description
1 polymer ?
#
loop_
_entity_poly.entity_id
_entity_poly.type
_entity_poly.pdbx_seq_one_letter_code
_entity_poly.pdbx_strand_id
1 'polypeptide(L)'
;MPTSRFPLPSHNLVYKARRDIPFHWIFLAFGLFIIACGGTHFMEVVTIWKPIYVFSAAVKIFTALASLMTAVVLPLNVPTILTLVQRAKTSEQVTATLRASEERKEALLREVHHRVKNNLAVICSLFYLQSTHTKDQETVHIFHDMENRVHSMALVHESLYGSENLARIDFAEYAQALAKDILSSHESPSVPVQLKSELEPVIMSADLAVPCGLILNELISNAFKHGFPNGGGGEIRLTLRRGPGDQCSLWVDDSGVGIPAGLDIETSKSLGLRLVRSLTQQIRGSFELVKIDAGTSARLQFKVNHYAG
;
A
#
# COMPACT_ATOMS: atom_id res chain seq x y z
N MET A 1 19.91 -20.04 12.18
CA MET A 1 18.71 -20.73 12.62
C MET A 1 18.08 -19.94 13.74
N PRO A 2 16.98 -19.22 13.55
CA PRO A 2 16.22 -18.65 14.64
C PRO A 2 15.03 -19.55 14.96
N THR A 3 14.96 -20.01 16.19
CA THR A 3 13.89 -20.81 16.78
C THR A 3 12.63 -19.94 16.91
N SER A 4 11.62 -20.23 16.11
CA SER A 4 10.28 -19.66 16.25
C SER A 4 9.63 -20.20 17.53
N ARG A 5 9.60 -19.38 18.59
CA ARG A 5 8.76 -19.64 19.77
C ARG A 5 7.31 -19.30 19.38
N PHE A 6 6.47 -20.33 19.21
CA PHE A 6 5.03 -20.18 19.22
C PHE A 6 4.60 -19.67 20.62
N PRO A 7 3.86 -18.57 20.74
CA PRO A 7 3.31 -18.18 22.01
C PRO A 7 2.19 -19.17 22.39
N LEU A 8 2.33 -19.78 23.57
CA LEU A 8 1.26 -20.58 24.19
C LEU A 8 0.02 -19.70 24.35
N PRO A 9 -1.19 -20.19 24.02
CA PRO A 9 -2.41 -19.42 24.20
C PRO A 9 -2.58 -19.05 25.69
N SER A 10 -2.60 -17.76 25.96
CA SER A 10 -2.76 -17.23 27.29
C SER A 10 -4.06 -17.74 27.91
N HIS A 11 -4.03 -18.13 29.20
CA HIS A 11 -5.19 -18.58 30.01
C HIS A 11 -6.41 -17.64 29.92
N ASN A 12 -6.21 -16.38 29.58
CA ASN A 12 -7.25 -15.37 29.33
C ASN A 12 -8.11 -15.64 28.10
N LEU A 13 -7.60 -16.34 27.08
CA LEU A 13 -8.36 -16.63 25.85
C LEU A 13 -9.47 -17.67 26.12
N VAL A 14 -9.14 -18.67 26.95
CA VAL A 14 -10.10 -19.74 27.33
C VAL A 14 -11.21 -19.19 28.22
N TYR A 15 -10.88 -18.21 29.11
CA TYR A 15 -11.89 -17.60 29.98
C TYR A 15 -12.81 -16.61 29.22
N LYS A 16 -12.29 -15.92 28.23
CA LYS A 16 -13.06 -15.02 27.37
C LYS A 16 -13.96 -15.78 26.40
N ALA A 17 -13.49 -16.92 25.83
CA ALA A 17 -14.28 -17.79 24.99
C ALA A 17 -15.47 -18.44 25.74
N ARG A 18 -15.40 -18.61 27.05
CA ARG A 18 -16.51 -19.12 27.88
C ARG A 18 -17.72 -18.17 27.92
N ARG A 19 -17.51 -16.87 27.72
CA ARG A 19 -18.57 -15.85 27.74
C ARG A 19 -19.28 -15.69 26.41
N ASP A 20 -18.64 -16.15 25.33
CA ASP A 20 -19.12 -15.97 23.95
C ASP A 20 -19.78 -17.22 23.36
N ILE A 21 -19.87 -18.34 24.14
CA ILE A 21 -20.65 -19.50 23.70
C ILE A 21 -22.11 -19.25 24.08
N PRO A 22 -22.96 -18.83 23.12
CA PRO A 22 -24.38 -18.76 23.37
C PRO A 22 -24.84 -20.18 23.73
N PHE A 23 -25.63 -20.29 24.83
CA PHE A 23 -26.20 -21.59 25.31
C PHE A 23 -25.30 -22.45 26.20
N HIS A 24 -24.24 -21.90 26.85
CA HIS A 24 -23.44 -22.65 27.86
C HIS A 24 -24.33 -23.29 28.97
N TRP A 25 -25.47 -22.69 29.28
CA TRP A 25 -26.44 -23.19 30.24
C TRP A 25 -27.11 -24.52 29.80
N ILE A 26 -27.22 -24.82 28.49
CA ILE A 26 -27.75 -26.08 27.97
C ILE A 26 -26.80 -27.23 28.32
N PHE A 27 -25.50 -27.02 28.22
CA PHE A 27 -24.51 -28.03 28.62
C PHE A 27 -24.55 -28.27 30.14
N LEU A 28 -24.78 -27.19 30.92
CA LEU A 28 -24.95 -27.34 32.38
C LEU A 28 -26.25 -28.09 32.72
N ALA A 29 -27.35 -27.79 32.06
CA ALA A 29 -28.63 -28.47 32.24
C ALA A 29 -28.54 -29.95 31.87
N PHE A 30 -27.85 -30.27 30.75
CA PHE A 30 -27.63 -31.65 30.35
C PHE A 30 -26.71 -32.41 31.31
N GLY A 31 -25.63 -31.80 31.81
CA GLY A 31 -24.78 -32.35 32.83
C GLY A 31 -25.52 -32.60 34.14
N LEU A 32 -26.35 -31.67 34.58
CA LEU A 32 -27.21 -31.84 35.77
C LEU A 32 -28.20 -32.99 35.61
N PHE A 33 -28.79 -33.14 34.41
CA PHE A 33 -29.70 -34.24 34.08
C PHE A 33 -28.98 -35.60 34.19
N ILE A 34 -27.75 -35.73 33.65
CA ILE A 34 -26.96 -36.96 33.73
C ILE A 34 -26.64 -37.32 35.18
N ILE A 35 -26.22 -36.34 35.98
CA ILE A 35 -25.91 -36.53 37.41
C ILE A 35 -27.17 -36.94 38.15
N ALA A 36 -28.32 -36.31 37.87
CA ALA A 36 -29.60 -36.68 38.49
C ALA A 36 -30.05 -38.12 38.15
N CYS A 37 -29.87 -38.54 36.88
CA CYS A 37 -30.13 -39.93 36.47
C CYS A 37 -29.23 -40.93 37.23
N GLY A 38 -27.94 -40.64 37.35
CA GLY A 38 -27.02 -41.47 38.15
C GLY A 38 -27.43 -41.52 39.63
N GLY A 39 -27.88 -40.38 40.16
CA GLY A 39 -28.42 -40.25 41.53
C GLY A 39 -29.66 -41.11 41.79
N THR A 40 -30.58 -41.25 40.82
CA THR A 40 -31.75 -42.13 40.97
C THR A 40 -31.35 -43.59 41.09
N HIS A 41 -30.42 -44.05 40.26
CA HIS A 41 -29.92 -45.46 40.34
C HIS A 41 -29.15 -45.70 41.64
N PHE A 42 -28.33 -44.76 42.07
CA PHE A 42 -27.64 -44.83 43.33
C PHE A 42 -28.63 -44.96 44.52
N MET A 43 -29.67 -44.15 44.52
CA MET A 43 -30.72 -44.17 45.54
C MET A 43 -31.51 -45.47 45.54
N GLU A 44 -31.69 -46.15 44.44
CA GLU A 44 -32.30 -47.49 44.36
C GLU A 44 -31.47 -48.50 45.15
N VAL A 45 -30.16 -48.49 44.99
CA VAL A 45 -29.23 -49.36 45.74
C VAL A 45 -29.25 -49.06 47.25
N VAL A 46 -29.21 -47.78 47.60
CA VAL A 46 -29.21 -47.34 49.01
C VAL A 46 -30.53 -47.72 49.72
N THR A 47 -31.67 -47.66 49.03
CA THR A 47 -33.00 -47.96 49.59
C THR A 47 -33.16 -49.42 49.91
N ILE A 48 -32.40 -50.31 49.32
CA ILE A 48 -32.35 -51.75 49.65
C ILE A 48 -31.79 -51.94 51.08
N TRP A 49 -30.80 -51.12 51.48
CA TRP A 49 -30.13 -51.25 52.75
C TRP A 49 -30.73 -50.40 53.88
N LYS A 50 -31.30 -49.23 53.50
CA LYS A 50 -31.98 -48.29 54.41
C LYS A 50 -33.29 -47.78 53.77
N PRO A 51 -34.45 -47.97 54.38
CA PRO A 51 -35.75 -47.62 53.80
C PRO A 51 -36.01 -46.11 53.85
N ILE A 52 -35.27 -45.30 53.11
CA ILE A 52 -35.43 -43.83 53.02
C ILE A 52 -36.28 -43.48 51.79
N TYR A 53 -37.49 -44.00 51.72
CA TYR A 53 -38.38 -43.85 50.54
C TYR A 53 -38.72 -42.43 50.17
N VAL A 54 -38.92 -41.54 51.15
CA VAL A 54 -39.26 -40.11 50.91
C VAL A 54 -38.16 -39.41 50.15
N PHE A 55 -36.89 -39.61 50.51
CA PHE A 55 -35.74 -39.02 49.86
C PHE A 55 -35.56 -39.57 48.43
N SER A 56 -35.73 -40.87 48.27
CA SER A 56 -35.69 -41.52 46.94
C SER A 56 -36.78 -40.96 46.02
N ALA A 57 -37.99 -40.78 46.52
CA ALA A 57 -39.10 -40.16 45.76
C ALA A 57 -38.77 -38.70 45.34
N ALA A 58 -38.19 -37.91 46.22
CA ALA A 58 -37.79 -36.54 45.91
C ALA A 58 -36.75 -36.51 44.78
N VAL A 59 -35.73 -37.36 44.83
CA VAL A 59 -34.73 -37.47 43.74
C VAL A 59 -35.36 -37.87 42.43
N LYS A 60 -36.29 -38.84 42.42
CA LYS A 60 -36.98 -39.27 41.19
C LYS A 60 -37.85 -38.12 40.59
N ILE A 61 -38.56 -37.37 41.45
CA ILE A 61 -39.34 -36.21 40.98
C ILE A 61 -38.43 -35.14 40.38
N PHE A 62 -37.32 -34.83 41.02
CA PHE A 62 -36.36 -33.86 40.52
C PHE A 62 -35.77 -34.28 39.14
N THR A 63 -35.42 -35.56 39.01
CA THR A 63 -34.93 -36.10 37.75
C THR A 63 -35.98 -36.06 36.64
N ALA A 64 -37.23 -36.36 36.97
CA ALA A 64 -38.36 -36.32 36.02
C ALA A 64 -38.57 -34.89 35.52
N LEU A 65 -38.55 -33.89 36.42
CA LEU A 65 -38.65 -32.45 36.05
C LEU A 65 -37.49 -31.99 35.19
N ALA A 66 -36.27 -32.35 35.53
CA ALA A 66 -35.05 -32.05 34.73
C ALA A 66 -35.14 -32.66 33.34
N SER A 67 -35.61 -33.92 33.23
CA SER A 67 -35.83 -34.60 31.95
C SER A 67 -36.87 -33.88 31.08
N LEU A 68 -37.99 -33.54 31.66
CA LEU A 68 -39.06 -32.80 30.94
C LEU A 68 -38.58 -31.45 30.45
N MET A 69 -37.85 -30.71 31.30
CA MET A 69 -37.29 -29.43 30.94
C MET A 69 -36.28 -29.55 29.78
N THR A 70 -35.40 -30.56 29.83
CA THR A 70 -34.44 -30.82 28.76
C THR A 70 -35.12 -31.17 27.45
N ALA A 71 -36.17 -32.02 27.52
CA ALA A 71 -36.94 -32.47 26.35
C ALA A 71 -37.68 -31.35 25.64
N VAL A 72 -38.08 -30.28 26.36
CA VAL A 72 -38.76 -29.12 25.77
C VAL A 72 -37.75 -28.09 25.27
N VAL A 73 -36.72 -27.78 26.06
CA VAL A 73 -35.80 -26.67 25.77
C VAL A 73 -34.83 -27.03 24.64
N LEU A 74 -34.36 -28.26 24.57
CA LEU A 74 -33.37 -28.68 23.56
C LEU A 74 -33.91 -28.50 22.12
N PRO A 75 -35.06 -29.04 21.73
CA PRO A 75 -35.62 -28.87 20.39
C PRO A 75 -35.86 -27.42 19.99
N LEU A 76 -36.28 -26.58 20.93
CA LEU A 76 -36.52 -25.15 20.66
C LEU A 76 -35.23 -24.38 20.32
N ASN A 77 -34.09 -24.82 20.82
CA ASN A 77 -32.81 -24.15 20.59
C ASN A 77 -31.98 -24.74 19.41
N VAL A 78 -32.27 -25.96 18.97
CA VAL A 78 -31.58 -26.62 17.84
C VAL A 78 -31.57 -25.74 16.57
N PRO A 79 -32.70 -25.16 16.09
CA PRO A 79 -32.67 -24.36 14.86
C PRO A 79 -31.79 -23.13 15.00
N THR A 80 -31.74 -22.50 16.16
CA THR A 80 -30.87 -21.34 16.41
C THR A 80 -29.40 -21.71 16.38
N ILE A 81 -29.06 -22.86 16.99
CA ILE A 81 -27.68 -23.38 16.95
C ILE A 81 -27.26 -23.68 15.51
N LEU A 82 -28.12 -24.35 14.73
CA LEU A 82 -27.84 -24.67 13.34
C LEU A 82 -27.65 -23.41 12.49
N THR A 83 -28.49 -22.38 12.67
CA THR A 83 -28.33 -21.12 11.94
C THR A 83 -27.03 -20.38 12.29
N LEU A 84 -26.60 -20.42 13.54
CA LEU A 84 -25.32 -19.82 13.96
C LEU A 84 -24.11 -20.55 13.35
N VAL A 85 -24.13 -21.89 13.38
CA VAL A 85 -23.08 -22.71 12.74
C VAL A 85 -23.01 -22.44 11.24
N GLN A 86 -24.18 -22.32 10.59
CA GLN A 86 -24.26 -22.06 9.15
C GLN A 86 -23.75 -20.66 8.80
N ARG A 87 -24.10 -19.65 9.61
CA ARG A 87 -23.57 -18.28 9.45
C ARG A 87 -22.06 -18.22 9.64
N ALA A 88 -21.51 -18.88 10.66
CA ALA A 88 -20.08 -18.96 10.90
C ALA A 88 -19.36 -19.58 9.69
N LYS A 89 -19.84 -20.69 9.17
CA LYS A 89 -19.28 -21.36 7.98
C LYS A 89 -19.35 -20.48 6.72
N THR A 90 -20.47 -19.80 6.51
CA THR A 90 -20.63 -18.87 5.37
C THR A 90 -19.66 -17.68 5.49
N SER A 91 -19.53 -17.10 6.68
CA SER A 91 -18.61 -15.99 6.94
C SER A 91 -17.15 -16.40 6.69
N GLU A 92 -16.77 -17.60 7.10
CA GLU A 92 -15.43 -18.14 6.86
C GLU A 92 -15.17 -18.35 5.35
N GLN A 93 -16.13 -18.88 4.63
CA GLN A 93 -16.04 -19.04 3.17
C GLN A 93 -15.93 -17.71 2.44
N VAL A 94 -16.74 -16.69 2.82
CA VAL A 94 -16.66 -15.35 2.23
C VAL A 94 -15.31 -14.72 2.49
N THR A 95 -14.78 -14.84 3.70
CA THR A 95 -13.46 -14.30 4.04
C THR A 95 -12.35 -15.00 3.24
N ALA A 96 -12.41 -16.32 3.08
CA ALA A 96 -11.44 -17.07 2.29
C ALA A 96 -11.49 -16.70 0.79
N THR A 97 -12.68 -16.55 0.23
CA THR A 97 -12.84 -16.12 -1.19
C THR A 97 -12.38 -14.70 -1.40
N LEU A 98 -12.61 -13.79 -0.45
CA LEU A 98 -12.13 -12.41 -0.53
C LEU A 98 -10.61 -12.35 -0.52
N ARG A 99 -9.96 -13.07 0.41
CA ARG A 99 -8.49 -13.15 0.47
C ARG A 99 -7.89 -13.71 -0.83
N ALA A 100 -8.45 -14.80 -1.34
CA ALA A 100 -8.00 -15.37 -2.62
C ALA A 100 -8.17 -14.40 -3.79
N SER A 101 -9.24 -13.59 -3.78
CA SER A 101 -9.47 -12.55 -4.79
C SER A 101 -8.45 -11.41 -4.69
N GLU A 102 -8.11 -10.97 -3.46
CA GLU A 102 -7.09 -9.94 -3.21
C GLU A 102 -5.71 -10.43 -3.65
N GLU A 103 -5.29 -11.64 -3.27
CA GLU A 103 -4.02 -12.23 -3.70
C GLU A 103 -3.92 -12.34 -5.23
N ARG A 104 -5.02 -12.73 -5.88
CA ARG A 104 -5.08 -12.80 -7.35
C ARG A 104 -4.97 -11.42 -8.00
N LYS A 105 -5.64 -10.41 -7.44
CA LYS A 105 -5.54 -9.01 -7.89
C LYS A 105 -4.11 -8.49 -7.78
N GLU A 106 -3.44 -8.73 -6.66
CA GLU A 106 -2.05 -8.33 -6.47
C GLU A 106 -1.09 -9.03 -7.45
N ALA A 107 -1.29 -10.34 -7.68
CA ALA A 107 -0.49 -11.08 -8.65
C ALA A 107 -0.66 -10.54 -10.08
N LEU A 108 -1.89 -10.20 -10.47
CA LEU A 108 -2.16 -9.59 -11.78
C LEU A 108 -1.54 -8.20 -11.89
N LEU A 109 -1.60 -7.38 -10.85
CA LEU A 109 -0.96 -6.07 -10.84
C LEU A 109 0.56 -6.21 -11.02
N ARG A 110 1.22 -7.10 -10.28
CA ARG A 110 2.66 -7.38 -10.46
C ARG A 110 2.99 -7.80 -11.89
N GLU A 111 2.20 -8.67 -12.50
CA GLU A 111 2.40 -9.10 -13.89
C GLU A 111 2.27 -7.93 -14.88
N VAL A 112 1.26 -7.05 -14.69
CA VAL A 112 1.11 -5.84 -15.51
C VAL A 112 2.34 -4.95 -15.40
N HIS A 113 2.86 -4.76 -14.19
CA HIS A 113 4.04 -3.93 -13.97
C HIS A 113 5.30 -4.51 -14.63
N HIS A 114 5.51 -5.81 -14.52
CA HIS A 114 6.60 -6.49 -15.22
C HIS A 114 6.49 -6.33 -16.75
N ARG A 115 5.28 -6.41 -17.28
CA ARG A 115 5.05 -6.20 -18.73
C ARG A 115 5.28 -4.75 -19.16
N VAL A 116 4.86 -3.77 -18.35
CA VAL A 116 5.14 -2.35 -18.66
C VAL A 116 6.64 -2.10 -18.69
N LYS A 117 7.40 -2.57 -17.67
CA LYS A 117 8.87 -2.47 -17.66
C LYS A 117 9.50 -3.09 -18.91
N ASN A 118 9.09 -4.30 -19.27
CA ASN A 118 9.62 -4.99 -20.45
C ASN A 118 9.30 -4.22 -21.74
N ASN A 119 8.09 -3.67 -21.87
CA ASN A 119 7.71 -2.87 -23.03
C ASN A 119 8.53 -1.58 -23.15
N LEU A 120 8.78 -0.90 -22.01
CA LEU A 120 9.63 0.29 -21.98
C LEU A 120 11.08 -0.05 -22.37
N ALA A 121 11.62 -1.19 -21.91
CA ALA A 121 12.95 -1.65 -22.30
C ALA A 121 13.05 -1.95 -23.81
N VAL A 122 12.00 -2.52 -24.41
CA VAL A 122 11.94 -2.72 -25.88
C VAL A 122 11.94 -1.38 -26.60
N ILE A 123 11.19 -0.37 -26.13
CA ILE A 123 11.17 0.97 -26.73
C ILE A 123 12.55 1.62 -26.64
N CYS A 124 13.25 1.55 -25.50
CA CYS A 124 14.63 2.02 -25.37
C CYS A 124 15.55 1.35 -26.39
N SER A 125 15.46 0.03 -26.53
CA SER A 125 16.27 -0.72 -27.51
C SER A 125 16.00 -0.28 -28.94
N LEU A 126 14.75 0.05 -29.28
CA LEU A 126 14.40 0.57 -30.60
C LEU A 126 15.01 1.97 -30.84
N PHE A 127 14.98 2.88 -29.87
CA PHE A 127 15.62 4.19 -30.00
C PHE A 127 17.15 4.05 -30.13
N TYR A 128 17.75 3.19 -29.32
CA TYR A 128 19.19 2.89 -29.46
C TYR A 128 19.54 2.37 -30.85
N LEU A 129 18.79 1.39 -31.40
CA LEU A 129 19.02 0.88 -32.74
C LEU A 129 18.85 1.97 -33.78
N GLN A 130 17.87 2.85 -33.68
CA GLN A 130 17.68 3.96 -34.63
C GLN A 130 18.81 4.98 -34.53
N SER A 131 19.32 5.28 -33.33
CA SER A 131 20.46 6.19 -33.14
C SER A 131 21.74 5.68 -33.81
N THR A 132 21.94 4.34 -33.84
CA THR A 132 23.13 3.74 -34.48
C THR A 132 23.02 3.70 -36.04
N HIS A 133 21.80 3.81 -36.57
CA HIS A 133 21.59 3.78 -38.02
C HIS A 133 21.56 5.17 -38.67
N THR A 134 21.43 6.22 -37.92
CA THR A 134 21.43 7.59 -38.44
C THR A 134 22.84 8.20 -38.40
N LYS A 135 23.17 9.02 -39.40
CA LYS A 135 24.44 9.78 -39.47
C LYS A 135 24.28 11.24 -39.02
N ASP A 136 23.05 11.69 -38.90
CA ASP A 136 22.76 13.05 -38.51
C ASP A 136 22.87 13.18 -36.98
N GLN A 137 23.83 13.98 -36.53
CA GLN A 137 24.14 14.15 -35.11
C GLN A 137 22.96 14.75 -34.33
N GLU A 138 22.16 15.63 -34.92
CA GLU A 138 20.99 16.22 -34.28
C GLU A 138 19.93 15.13 -34.04
N THR A 139 19.70 14.28 -35.01
CA THR A 139 18.77 13.14 -34.90
C THR A 139 19.28 12.11 -33.87
N VAL A 140 20.60 11.84 -33.79
CA VAL A 140 21.19 10.99 -32.76
C VAL A 140 20.90 11.54 -31.36
N HIS A 141 21.10 12.83 -31.15
CA HIS A 141 20.79 13.48 -29.86
C HIS A 141 19.30 13.35 -29.50
N ILE A 142 18.40 13.52 -30.47
CA ILE A 142 16.96 13.34 -30.23
C ILE A 142 16.63 11.93 -29.78
N PHE A 143 17.20 10.90 -30.41
CA PHE A 143 16.97 9.51 -30.00
C PHE A 143 17.52 9.20 -28.61
N HIS A 144 18.70 9.70 -28.26
CA HIS A 144 19.24 9.55 -26.90
C HIS A 144 18.39 10.26 -25.85
N ASP A 145 17.88 11.46 -26.16
CA ASP A 145 16.95 12.15 -25.27
C ASP A 145 15.65 11.37 -25.07
N MET A 146 15.11 10.74 -26.12
CA MET A 146 13.92 9.90 -26.02
C MET A 146 14.21 8.62 -25.21
N GLU A 147 15.35 7.96 -25.44
CA GLU A 147 15.80 6.78 -24.69
C GLU A 147 15.90 7.11 -23.20
N ASN A 148 16.57 8.18 -22.82
CA ASN A 148 16.71 8.62 -21.42
C ASN A 148 15.36 8.89 -20.76
N ARG A 149 14.39 9.48 -21.48
CA ARG A 149 13.04 9.73 -20.95
C ARG A 149 12.28 8.44 -20.72
N VAL A 150 12.32 7.51 -21.69
CA VAL A 150 11.65 6.22 -21.54
C VAL A 150 12.32 5.40 -20.41
N HIS A 151 13.65 5.46 -20.31
CA HIS A 151 14.37 4.81 -19.21
C HIS A 151 13.95 5.39 -17.86
N SER A 152 13.84 6.71 -17.76
CA SER A 152 13.35 7.37 -16.55
C SER A 152 11.91 7.01 -16.21
N MET A 153 11.04 6.86 -17.20
CA MET A 153 9.67 6.32 -17.00
C MET A 153 9.71 4.90 -16.41
N ALA A 154 10.65 4.06 -16.87
CA ALA A 154 10.81 2.72 -16.35
C ALA A 154 11.29 2.71 -14.89
N LEU A 155 12.25 3.59 -14.52
CA LEU A 155 12.72 3.75 -13.14
C LEU A 155 11.62 4.28 -12.22
N VAL A 156 10.86 5.29 -12.67
CA VAL A 156 9.67 5.78 -11.95
C VAL A 156 8.70 4.64 -11.70
N HIS A 157 8.40 3.87 -12.71
CA HIS A 157 7.47 2.75 -12.62
C HIS A 157 8.00 1.66 -11.66
N GLU A 158 9.28 1.32 -11.72
CA GLU A 158 9.91 0.32 -10.84
C GLU A 158 9.91 0.75 -9.37
N SER A 159 10.31 1.99 -9.09
CA SER A 159 10.36 2.53 -7.73
C SER A 159 8.99 2.61 -7.06
N LEU A 160 7.95 2.95 -7.84
CA LEU A 160 6.59 3.07 -7.31
C LEU A 160 5.92 1.72 -7.07
N TYR A 161 6.21 0.72 -7.88
CA TYR A 161 5.54 -0.59 -7.84
C TYR A 161 6.37 -1.68 -7.14
N GLY A 162 7.59 -1.36 -6.70
CA GLY A 162 8.40 -2.20 -5.81
C GLY A 162 7.96 -2.16 -4.35
N SER A 163 7.11 -1.20 -3.95
CA SER A 163 6.55 -1.11 -2.60
C SER A 163 5.26 -1.94 -2.46
N GLU A 164 5.09 -2.59 -1.30
CA GLU A 164 3.93 -3.45 -1.01
C GLU A 164 2.57 -2.72 -0.98
N ASN A 165 2.56 -1.38 -1.06
CA ASN A 165 1.33 -0.58 -0.94
C ASN A 165 1.25 0.53 -1.98
N LEU A 166 0.77 0.19 -3.19
CA LEU A 166 0.54 1.10 -4.33
C LEU A 166 -0.38 2.30 -4.04
N ALA A 167 -1.21 2.19 -3.03
CA ALA A 167 -2.17 3.24 -2.65
C ALA A 167 -1.53 4.35 -1.80
N ARG A 168 -0.30 4.14 -1.28
CA ARG A 168 0.32 5.05 -0.31
C ARG A 168 1.82 5.14 -0.53
N ILE A 169 2.23 5.99 -1.45
CA ILE A 169 3.63 6.22 -1.80
C ILE A 169 4.15 7.42 -0.99
N ASP A 170 5.25 7.25 -0.25
CA ASP A 170 5.97 8.40 0.29
C ASP A 170 6.78 9.06 -0.84
N PHE A 171 6.25 10.18 -1.32
CA PHE A 171 6.87 10.89 -2.44
C PHE A 171 8.20 11.53 -2.06
N ALA A 172 8.48 11.83 -0.79
CA ALA A 172 9.76 12.36 -0.36
C ALA A 172 10.88 11.32 -0.54
N GLU A 173 10.68 10.10 -0.06
CA GLU A 173 11.63 8.99 -0.25
C GLU A 173 11.83 8.67 -1.74
N TYR A 174 10.74 8.61 -2.49
CA TYR A 174 10.76 8.36 -3.92
C TYR A 174 11.51 9.46 -4.69
N ALA A 175 11.21 10.75 -4.46
CA ALA A 175 11.87 11.88 -5.11
C ALA A 175 13.38 11.91 -4.79
N GLN A 176 13.76 11.58 -3.55
CA GLN A 176 15.15 11.48 -3.13
C GLN A 176 15.91 10.38 -3.89
N ALA A 177 15.31 9.19 -4.00
CA ALA A 177 15.90 8.07 -4.73
C ALA A 177 16.06 8.40 -6.22
N LEU A 178 14.98 8.88 -6.85
CA LEU A 178 14.96 9.29 -8.25
C LEU A 178 16.02 10.37 -8.56
N ALA A 179 16.11 11.39 -7.72
CA ALA A 179 17.10 12.46 -7.91
C ALA A 179 18.53 11.93 -7.85
N LYS A 180 18.84 11.02 -6.92
CA LYS A 180 20.17 10.37 -6.85
C LYS A 180 20.48 9.54 -8.09
N ASP A 181 19.52 8.77 -8.59
CA ASP A 181 19.71 7.93 -9.77
C ASP A 181 19.98 8.79 -11.03
N ILE A 182 19.23 9.89 -11.18
CA ILE A 182 19.44 10.82 -12.30
C ILE A 182 20.84 11.46 -12.20
N LEU A 183 21.24 11.90 -11.00
CA LEU A 183 22.58 12.46 -10.81
C LEU A 183 23.66 11.46 -11.20
N SER A 184 23.60 10.23 -10.67
CA SER A 184 24.60 9.19 -10.93
C SER A 184 24.73 8.88 -12.43
N SER A 185 23.64 8.98 -13.20
CA SER A 185 23.67 8.76 -14.66
C SER A 185 24.28 9.93 -15.47
N HIS A 186 24.35 11.12 -14.87
CA HIS A 186 24.89 12.34 -15.51
C HIS A 186 26.25 12.78 -14.98
N GLU A 187 26.78 12.13 -13.91
CA GLU A 187 28.05 12.51 -13.32
C GLU A 187 29.20 12.38 -14.33
N SER A 188 29.84 13.53 -14.60
CA SER A 188 31.15 13.58 -15.27
C SER A 188 32.23 13.58 -14.19
N PRO A 189 33.32 12.81 -14.33
CA PRO A 189 34.34 12.67 -13.30
C PRO A 189 35.06 14.00 -12.94
N SER A 190 34.91 15.03 -13.76
CA SER A 190 35.71 16.25 -13.68
C SER A 190 35.19 17.29 -12.69
N VAL A 191 33.88 17.42 -12.48
CA VAL A 191 33.32 18.42 -11.53
C VAL A 191 31.94 17.95 -11.03
N PRO A 192 31.80 17.60 -9.74
CA PRO A 192 30.55 17.07 -9.21
C PRO A 192 29.49 18.16 -9.04
N VAL A 193 28.26 17.87 -9.50
CA VAL A 193 27.07 18.62 -9.12
C VAL A 193 26.55 18.03 -7.81
N GLN A 194 26.40 18.86 -6.78
CA GLN A 194 25.90 18.43 -5.47
C GLN A 194 24.39 18.48 -5.41
N LEU A 195 23.77 17.39 -4.91
CA LEU A 195 22.34 17.38 -4.58
C LEU A 195 22.13 17.76 -3.12
N LYS A 196 21.34 18.80 -2.88
CA LYS A 196 20.78 19.10 -1.56
C LYS A 196 19.29 18.87 -1.57
N SER A 197 18.77 18.18 -0.55
CA SER A 197 17.35 17.82 -0.47
C SER A 197 16.75 18.26 0.85
N GLU A 198 15.63 18.97 0.77
CA GLU A 198 14.78 19.38 1.89
C GLU A 198 13.35 18.88 1.61
N LEU A 199 13.05 17.66 2.03
CA LEU A 199 11.82 16.94 1.65
C LEU A 199 10.97 16.63 2.87
N GLU A 200 9.78 17.22 2.92
CA GLU A 200 8.75 16.86 3.90
C GLU A 200 8.04 15.57 3.45
N PRO A 201 7.71 14.63 4.36
CA PRO A 201 6.96 13.42 4.00
C PRO A 201 5.59 13.76 3.42
N VAL A 202 5.32 13.25 2.22
CA VAL A 202 4.06 13.46 1.50
C VAL A 202 3.57 12.12 0.96
N ILE A 203 2.48 11.62 1.53
CA ILE A 203 1.86 10.38 1.06
C ILE A 203 0.87 10.70 -0.06
N MET A 204 1.04 10.06 -1.22
CA MET A 204 0.16 10.23 -2.37
C MET A 204 -0.08 8.91 -3.14
N SER A 205 -1.09 8.91 -4.01
CA SER A 205 -1.37 7.78 -4.90
C SER A 205 -0.39 7.71 -6.07
N ALA A 206 -0.29 6.53 -6.70
CA ALA A 206 0.52 6.35 -7.91
C ALA A 206 0.09 7.28 -9.06
N ASP A 207 -1.21 7.57 -9.20
CA ASP A 207 -1.75 8.47 -10.22
C ASP A 207 -1.20 9.89 -10.14
N LEU A 208 -0.76 10.30 -8.95
CA LEU A 208 -0.14 11.59 -8.70
C LEU A 208 1.40 11.49 -8.68
N ALA A 209 1.93 10.43 -8.05
CA ALA A 209 3.37 10.25 -7.90
C ALA A 209 4.09 10.02 -9.25
N VAL A 210 3.47 9.28 -10.18
CA VAL A 210 4.05 9.04 -11.53
C VAL A 210 4.23 10.33 -12.31
N PRO A 211 3.20 11.16 -12.52
CA PRO A 211 3.38 12.45 -13.22
C PRO A 211 4.38 13.36 -12.50
N CYS A 212 4.33 13.46 -11.16
CA CYS A 212 5.29 14.27 -10.39
C CYS A 212 6.74 13.77 -10.55
N GLY A 213 6.95 12.47 -10.56
CA GLY A 213 8.27 11.86 -10.79
C GLY A 213 8.82 12.15 -12.19
N LEU A 214 7.97 12.06 -13.23
CA LEU A 214 8.35 12.41 -14.59
C LEU A 214 8.69 13.89 -14.73
N ILE A 215 7.90 14.77 -14.09
CA ILE A 215 8.22 16.20 -14.04
C ILE A 215 9.57 16.41 -13.35
N LEU A 216 9.78 15.80 -12.18
CA LEU A 216 11.03 15.91 -11.44
C LEU A 216 12.23 15.46 -12.28
N ASN A 217 12.10 14.36 -13.00
CA ASN A 217 13.13 13.87 -13.91
C ASN A 217 13.48 14.90 -14.99
N GLU A 218 12.49 15.48 -15.65
CA GLU A 218 12.70 16.51 -16.67
C GLU A 218 13.35 17.77 -16.09
N LEU A 219 12.95 18.18 -14.87
CA LEU A 219 13.49 19.37 -14.24
C LEU A 219 14.95 19.19 -13.83
N ILE A 220 15.32 18.04 -13.24
CA ILE A 220 16.72 17.72 -12.87
C ILE A 220 17.58 17.59 -14.14
N SER A 221 17.10 16.88 -15.16
CA SER A 221 17.81 16.72 -16.43
C SER A 221 18.03 18.08 -17.12
N ASN A 222 17.04 18.98 -17.07
CA ASN A 222 17.18 20.33 -17.60
C ASN A 222 18.21 21.16 -16.81
N ALA A 223 18.22 21.05 -15.48
CA ALA A 223 19.22 21.71 -14.64
C ALA A 223 20.64 21.25 -15.03
N PHE A 224 20.87 19.95 -15.28
CA PHE A 224 22.15 19.45 -15.77
C PHE A 224 22.51 19.99 -17.16
N LYS A 225 21.61 19.86 -18.12
CA LYS A 225 21.88 20.21 -19.53
C LYS A 225 22.06 21.72 -19.75
N HIS A 226 21.27 22.52 -19.06
CA HIS A 226 21.16 23.95 -19.29
C HIS A 226 21.76 24.81 -18.19
N GLY A 227 21.74 24.35 -16.94
CA GLY A 227 22.32 25.06 -15.79
C GLY A 227 23.84 24.98 -15.80
N PHE A 228 24.41 23.83 -16.18
CA PHE A 228 25.86 23.58 -16.10
C PHE A 228 26.47 23.26 -17.47
N PRO A 229 26.38 24.16 -18.45
CA PRO A 229 27.00 23.96 -19.76
C PRO A 229 28.50 23.82 -19.58
N ASN A 230 29.13 22.93 -20.33
CA ASN A 230 30.58 22.64 -20.30
C ASN A 230 31.08 21.90 -19.04
N GLY A 231 30.19 21.22 -18.30
CA GLY A 231 30.59 20.39 -17.13
C GLY A 231 31.06 21.23 -15.92
N GLY A 232 30.58 22.47 -15.80
CA GLY A 232 30.76 23.29 -14.60
C GLY A 232 30.10 22.63 -13.39
N GLY A 233 30.78 22.62 -12.22
CA GLY A 233 30.17 22.16 -10.98
C GLY A 233 29.14 23.15 -10.44
N GLY A 234 28.29 22.64 -9.57
CA GLY A 234 27.25 23.45 -8.95
C GLY A 234 26.42 22.67 -7.95
N GLU A 235 25.30 23.24 -7.63
CA GLU A 235 24.33 22.66 -6.68
C GLU A 235 22.96 22.58 -7.34
N ILE A 236 22.29 21.44 -7.16
CA ILE A 236 20.86 21.28 -7.41
C ILE A 236 20.18 21.08 -6.06
N ARG A 237 19.22 21.93 -5.74
CA ARG A 237 18.44 21.84 -4.52
C ARG A 237 17.03 21.37 -4.84
N LEU A 238 16.63 20.29 -4.19
CA LEU A 238 15.30 19.71 -4.28
C LEU A 238 14.54 20.00 -2.99
N THR A 239 13.42 20.71 -3.10
CA THR A 239 12.58 21.06 -1.95
C THR A 239 11.16 20.56 -2.15
N LEU A 240 10.60 19.87 -1.15
CA LEU A 240 9.20 19.44 -1.12
C LEU A 240 8.56 19.93 0.19
N ARG A 241 7.50 20.72 0.08
CA ARG A 241 6.80 21.32 1.23
C ARG A 241 5.31 21.05 1.15
N ARG A 242 4.69 20.85 2.31
CA ARG A 242 3.23 20.82 2.44
C ARG A 242 2.72 22.20 2.86
N GLY A 243 1.69 22.66 2.16
CA GLY A 243 0.96 23.87 2.48
C GLY A 243 -0.42 23.58 3.06
N PRO A 244 -1.21 24.62 3.36
CA PRO A 244 -2.59 24.50 3.83
C PRO A 244 -3.50 23.82 2.80
N GLY A 245 -4.47 23.03 3.26
CA GLY A 245 -5.50 22.44 2.40
C GLY A 245 -4.95 21.40 1.40
N ASP A 246 -4.03 20.54 1.84
CA ASP A 246 -3.41 19.48 1.03
C ASP A 246 -2.63 20.00 -0.21
N GLN A 247 -2.30 21.26 -0.23
CA GLN A 247 -1.46 21.83 -1.25
C GLN A 247 -0.01 21.42 -1.03
N CYS A 248 0.69 21.01 -2.09
CA CYS A 248 2.11 20.66 -2.06
C CYS A 248 2.88 21.52 -3.07
N SER A 249 4.11 21.84 -2.73
CA SER A 249 5.04 22.56 -3.59
C SER A 249 6.33 21.76 -3.73
N LEU A 250 6.72 21.48 -4.97
CA LEU A 250 7.97 20.84 -5.33
C LEU A 250 8.82 21.85 -6.09
N TRP A 251 10.04 22.11 -5.62
CA TRP A 251 10.97 23.05 -6.24
C TRP A 251 12.26 22.32 -6.60
N VAL A 252 12.77 22.66 -7.79
CA VAL A 252 14.08 22.25 -8.26
C VAL A 252 14.85 23.53 -8.60
N ASP A 253 15.81 23.89 -7.75
CA ASP A 253 16.64 25.06 -7.91
C ASP A 253 18.03 24.63 -8.36
N ASP A 254 18.60 25.25 -9.38
CA ASP A 254 20.00 25.07 -9.80
C ASP A 254 20.81 26.34 -9.56
N SER A 255 22.09 26.19 -9.30
CA SER A 255 23.06 27.29 -9.16
C SER A 255 23.79 27.60 -10.47
N GLY A 256 23.19 27.28 -11.60
CA GLY A 256 23.81 27.37 -12.91
C GLY A 256 23.74 28.76 -13.55
N VAL A 257 23.85 28.77 -14.87
CA VAL A 257 23.90 30.02 -15.66
C VAL A 257 22.55 30.74 -15.73
N GLY A 258 21.46 30.10 -15.26
CA GLY A 258 20.12 30.64 -15.25
C GLY A 258 19.42 30.57 -16.62
N ILE A 259 18.21 31.12 -16.66
CA ILE A 259 17.34 31.10 -17.84
C ILE A 259 17.81 32.13 -18.86
N PRO A 260 17.95 31.80 -20.16
CA PRO A 260 18.22 32.76 -21.21
C PRO A 260 17.16 33.87 -21.27
N ALA A 261 17.59 35.09 -21.53
CA ALA A 261 16.67 36.22 -21.69
C ALA A 261 15.71 35.96 -22.87
N GLY A 262 14.40 36.03 -22.62
CA GLY A 262 13.36 35.80 -23.63
C GLY A 262 12.84 34.38 -23.76
N LEU A 263 13.24 33.46 -22.91
CA LEU A 263 12.62 32.15 -22.86
C LEU A 263 11.21 32.26 -22.30
N ASP A 264 10.21 32.03 -23.13
CA ASP A 264 8.81 31.91 -22.75
C ASP A 264 8.46 30.40 -22.64
N ILE A 265 8.05 30.00 -21.44
CA ILE A 265 7.69 28.63 -21.15
C ILE A 265 6.44 28.20 -21.94
N GLU A 266 5.49 29.15 -22.12
CA GLU A 266 4.21 28.92 -22.78
C GLU A 266 4.40 28.58 -24.26
N THR A 267 5.32 29.25 -24.93
CA THR A 267 5.59 29.11 -26.37
C THR A 267 6.79 28.20 -26.68
N SER A 268 7.48 27.69 -25.64
CA SER A 268 8.66 26.85 -25.83
C SER A 268 8.30 25.57 -26.63
N LYS A 269 9.08 25.32 -27.67
CA LYS A 269 8.98 24.14 -28.54
C LYS A 269 9.73 22.93 -27.96
N SER A 270 10.47 23.10 -26.85
CA SER A 270 11.23 21.98 -26.28
C SER A 270 10.30 20.88 -25.82
N LEU A 271 10.63 19.64 -26.16
CA LEU A 271 9.81 18.47 -25.85
C LEU A 271 9.66 18.28 -24.33
N GLY A 272 10.72 18.55 -23.55
CA GLY A 272 10.72 18.44 -22.07
C GLY A 272 9.73 19.40 -21.40
N LEU A 273 9.78 20.70 -21.75
CA LEU A 273 8.83 21.68 -21.18
C LEU A 273 7.39 21.41 -21.61
N ARG A 274 7.18 20.90 -22.83
CA ARG A 274 5.84 20.46 -23.25
C ARG A 274 5.33 19.27 -22.42
N LEU A 275 6.19 18.30 -22.11
CA LEU A 275 5.86 17.19 -21.23
C LEU A 275 5.52 17.69 -19.82
N VAL A 276 6.36 18.54 -19.23
CA VAL A 276 6.12 19.14 -17.92
C VAL A 276 4.75 19.85 -17.89
N ARG A 277 4.42 20.66 -18.89
CA ARG A 277 3.10 21.33 -18.97
C ARG A 277 1.95 20.34 -19.05
N SER A 278 2.05 19.34 -19.93
CA SER A 278 1.00 18.32 -20.09
C SER A 278 0.74 17.57 -18.79
N LEU A 279 1.81 17.13 -18.12
CA LEU A 279 1.71 16.42 -16.83
C LEU A 279 1.19 17.33 -15.71
N THR A 280 1.62 18.61 -15.69
CA THR A 280 1.10 19.59 -14.73
C THR A 280 -0.41 19.79 -14.89
N GLN A 281 -0.91 19.87 -16.13
CA GLN A 281 -2.36 19.94 -16.38
C GLN A 281 -3.08 18.67 -15.96
N GLN A 282 -2.49 17.50 -16.19
CA GLN A 282 -3.05 16.21 -15.77
C GLN A 282 -3.27 16.14 -14.27
N ILE A 283 -2.32 16.64 -13.47
CA ILE A 283 -2.43 16.67 -11.99
C ILE A 283 -3.17 17.91 -11.47
N ARG A 284 -3.72 18.75 -12.36
CA ARG A 284 -4.40 20.01 -12.04
C ARG A 284 -3.53 20.94 -11.19
N GLY A 285 -2.23 20.95 -11.45
CA GLY A 285 -1.24 21.78 -10.80
C GLY A 285 -0.97 23.08 -11.56
N SER A 286 -0.01 23.84 -11.04
CA SER A 286 0.60 25.00 -11.71
C SER A 286 2.11 24.84 -11.75
N PHE A 287 2.73 25.30 -12.82
CA PHE A 287 4.18 25.25 -13.02
C PHE A 287 4.70 26.60 -13.42
N GLU A 288 5.79 27.04 -12.81
CA GLU A 288 6.51 28.26 -13.17
C GLU A 288 8.03 28.02 -13.18
N LEU A 289 8.72 28.75 -14.04
CA LEU A 289 10.16 28.76 -14.11
C LEU A 289 10.63 30.20 -13.84
N VAL A 290 11.41 30.37 -12.80
CA VAL A 290 11.81 31.70 -12.31
C VAL A 290 13.32 31.78 -12.33
N LYS A 291 13.84 32.91 -12.86
CA LYS A 291 15.25 33.26 -12.72
C LYS A 291 15.51 33.71 -11.29
N ILE A 292 16.52 33.13 -10.66
CA ILE A 292 16.99 33.51 -9.32
C ILE A 292 18.39 34.15 -9.44
N ASP A 293 18.91 34.74 -8.35
CA ASP A 293 20.20 35.45 -8.36
C ASP A 293 21.36 34.60 -8.88
N ALA A 294 21.35 33.28 -8.57
CA ALA A 294 22.31 32.35 -9.09
C ALA A 294 21.55 31.10 -9.62
N GLY A 295 21.20 31.14 -10.93
CA GLY A 295 20.59 29.98 -11.58
C GLY A 295 19.09 30.09 -11.88
N THR A 296 18.41 28.96 -11.81
CA THR A 296 16.98 28.80 -12.14
C THR A 296 16.23 28.10 -11.00
N SER A 297 14.99 28.52 -10.76
CA SER A 297 14.04 27.88 -9.87
C SER A 297 12.85 27.37 -10.67
N ALA A 298 12.66 26.05 -10.72
CA ALA A 298 11.50 25.41 -11.31
C ALA A 298 10.53 25.01 -10.19
N ARG A 299 9.30 25.54 -10.24
CA ARG A 299 8.32 25.42 -9.16
C ARG A 299 7.05 24.74 -9.64
N LEU A 300 6.71 23.63 -9.05
CA LEU A 300 5.47 22.88 -9.29
C LEU A 300 4.59 22.97 -8.04
N GLN A 301 3.32 23.34 -8.21
CA GLN A 301 2.31 23.32 -7.16
C GLN A 301 1.17 22.39 -7.56
N PHE A 302 0.72 21.54 -6.63
CA PHE A 302 -0.35 20.57 -6.86
C PHE A 302 -1.09 20.26 -5.56
N LYS A 303 -2.24 19.59 -5.66
CA LYS A 303 -3.00 19.14 -4.49
C LYS A 303 -2.91 17.63 -4.34
N VAL A 304 -2.62 17.19 -3.12
CA VAL A 304 -2.70 15.77 -2.74
C VAL A 304 -4.12 15.51 -2.27
N ASN A 305 -4.94 14.87 -3.13
CA ASN A 305 -6.25 14.41 -2.69
C ASN A 305 -6.06 13.29 -1.66
N HIS A 306 -6.40 13.53 -0.40
CA HIS A 306 -6.62 12.44 0.53
C HIS A 306 -7.86 11.67 0.05
N TYR A 307 -7.65 10.47 -0.49
CA TYR A 307 -8.72 9.50 -0.51
C TYR A 307 -8.99 9.17 0.97
N ALA A 308 -10.09 9.72 1.51
CA ALA A 308 -10.70 9.20 2.71
C ALA A 308 -11.04 7.74 2.41
N GLY A 309 -10.22 6.83 2.97
CA GLY A 309 -10.44 5.39 2.94
C GLY A 309 -11.54 4.99 3.92
#